data_285e8e55b37826a738f7d37030900b3f
#
_entry.id   285e8e55b37826a738f7d37030900b3f
#
_cell.length_a   1.000
_cell.length_b   1.000
_cell.length_c   1.000
_cell.angle_alpha   90.00
_cell.angle_beta   90.00
_cell.angle_gamma   90.00
#
_symmetry.space_group_name_H-M   'P 1'
#
loop_
_entity.id
_entity.type
_entity.pdbx_description
1 polymer ?
#
loop_
_entity_poly.entity_id
_entity_poly.type
_entity_poly.pdbx_seq_one_letter_code
_entity_poly.pdbx_strand_id
1 'polypeptide(L)'
;SRGMRIFLFWGLGLFSTIWFLVRVIPKPSRANYPCMQTAAPLMSAFVMYLLSFTGVWVSLRKLREAFHNRKMAIGVFAFAGLCFFGTLMLVENSTELLAQTVLPVREPRMAWGKNNPVGEAKGIYPGRVVWTHAPGAATWEKGDGFWFEDRWNNQADADWLLNQSLLSLTGEKKEKVAWKSLFLYFNQQHGRGKRGYKKGERIAIKINQNNTFSHEDCEQLNASPHLTLALLRSLVNDGGVPQEQIT
;
A
#
# COMPACT_ATOMS: atom_id res chain seq x y z
N SER A 1 -25.33 17.45 -7.97
CA SER A 1 -25.66 18.25 -9.17
C SER A 1 -24.60 18.03 -10.25
N ARG A 2 -24.98 18.23 -11.53
CA ARG A 2 -24.07 18.02 -12.69
C ARG A 2 -22.79 18.88 -12.59
N GLY A 3 -22.90 20.09 -12.06
CA GLY A 3 -21.76 20.98 -11.84
C GLY A 3 -20.74 20.45 -10.82
N MET A 4 -21.20 19.79 -9.76
CA MET A 4 -20.33 19.18 -8.75
C MET A 4 -19.48 18.06 -9.33
N ARG A 5 -20.03 17.21 -10.21
CA ARG A 5 -19.29 16.14 -10.87
C ARG A 5 -18.19 16.65 -11.80
N ILE A 6 -18.49 17.70 -12.54
CA ILE A 6 -17.52 18.37 -13.42
C ILE A 6 -16.38 18.97 -12.59
N PHE A 7 -16.70 19.68 -11.52
CA PHE A 7 -15.70 20.26 -10.62
C PHE A 7 -14.79 19.18 -9.99
N LEU A 8 -15.39 18.09 -9.51
CA LEU A 8 -14.65 16.96 -8.95
C LEU A 8 -13.76 16.28 -9.99
N PHE A 9 -14.24 16.09 -11.22
CA PHE A 9 -13.43 15.50 -12.30
C PHE A 9 -12.19 16.34 -12.60
N TRP A 10 -12.35 17.66 -12.75
CA TRP A 10 -11.21 18.55 -12.99
C TRP A 10 -10.25 18.61 -11.80
N GLY A 11 -10.76 18.70 -10.59
CA GLY A 11 -9.96 18.76 -9.37
C GLY A 11 -9.16 17.47 -9.15
N LEU A 12 -9.83 16.32 -9.20
CA LEU A 12 -9.19 15.02 -9.01
C LEU A 12 -8.24 14.67 -10.15
N GLY A 13 -8.63 14.95 -11.40
CA GLY A 13 -7.79 14.69 -12.57
C GLY A 13 -6.49 15.48 -12.55
N LEU A 14 -6.58 16.78 -12.28
CA LEU A 14 -5.42 17.65 -12.16
C LEU A 14 -4.52 17.25 -11.00
N PHE A 15 -5.11 17.02 -9.83
CA PHE A 15 -4.38 16.58 -8.64
C PHE A 15 -3.66 15.24 -8.87
N SER A 16 -4.36 14.24 -9.42
CA SER A 16 -3.78 12.92 -9.72
C SER A 16 -2.64 13.04 -10.73
N THR A 17 -2.77 13.90 -11.73
CA THR A 17 -1.73 14.13 -12.74
C THR A 17 -0.49 14.76 -12.13
N ILE A 18 -0.63 15.84 -11.36
CA ILE A 18 0.49 16.50 -10.68
C ILE A 18 1.15 15.53 -9.70
N TRP A 19 0.36 14.84 -8.87
CA TRP A 19 0.85 13.88 -7.91
C TRP A 19 1.65 12.75 -8.56
N PHE A 20 1.15 12.19 -9.64
CA PHE A 20 1.82 11.12 -10.39
C PHE A 20 3.15 11.62 -10.96
N LEU A 21 3.15 12.78 -11.65
CA LEU A 21 4.36 13.32 -12.27
C LEU A 21 5.43 13.66 -11.23
N VAL A 22 5.09 14.33 -10.14
CA VAL A 22 6.04 14.70 -9.08
C VAL A 22 6.67 13.46 -8.42
N ARG A 23 5.93 12.35 -8.32
CA ARG A 23 6.44 11.13 -7.68
C ARG A 23 7.17 10.19 -8.61
N VAL A 24 6.74 10.07 -9.86
CA VAL A 24 7.25 9.07 -10.82
C VAL A 24 8.41 9.61 -11.64
N ILE A 25 8.39 10.89 -12.05
CA ILE A 25 9.50 11.47 -12.84
C ILE A 25 10.86 11.31 -12.15
N PRO A 26 11.02 11.67 -10.84
CA PRO A 26 12.32 11.53 -10.18
C PRO A 26 12.74 10.08 -9.93
N LYS A 27 11.78 9.13 -9.88
CA LYS A 27 12.05 7.72 -9.60
C LYS A 27 10.99 6.83 -10.27
N PRO A 28 11.21 6.40 -11.52
CA PRO A 28 10.23 5.63 -12.32
C PRO A 28 9.73 4.34 -11.66
N SER A 29 10.56 3.68 -10.85
CA SER A 29 10.17 2.46 -10.12
C SER A 29 8.97 2.65 -9.18
N ARG A 30 8.65 3.89 -8.81
CA ARG A 30 7.49 4.21 -7.97
C ARG A 30 6.15 4.07 -8.71
N ALA A 31 6.15 4.00 -10.04
CA ALA A 31 4.93 3.75 -10.80
C ALA A 31 4.23 2.44 -10.42
N ASN A 32 5.01 1.46 -9.94
CA ASN A 32 4.49 0.16 -9.51
C ASN A 32 3.92 0.13 -8.09
N TYR A 33 3.96 1.24 -7.36
CA TYR A 33 3.37 1.29 -6.02
C TYR A 33 1.84 1.30 -6.07
N PRO A 34 1.14 0.62 -5.14
CA PRO A 34 -0.32 0.54 -5.13
C PRO A 34 -1.02 1.90 -5.22
N CYS A 35 -0.50 2.92 -4.52
CA CYS A 35 -1.02 4.28 -4.56
C CYS A 35 -0.84 4.95 -5.93
N MET A 36 0.19 4.59 -6.70
CA MET A 36 0.38 5.09 -8.06
C MET A 36 -0.48 4.34 -9.06
N GLN A 37 -0.70 3.05 -8.85
CA GLN A 37 -1.60 2.23 -9.69
C GLN A 37 -3.06 2.69 -9.58
N THR A 38 -3.50 3.22 -8.43
CA THR A 38 -4.83 3.83 -8.28
C THR A 38 -4.90 5.23 -8.89
N ALA A 39 -3.83 6.00 -8.87
CA ALA A 39 -3.78 7.34 -9.45
C ALA A 39 -3.62 7.34 -10.99
N ALA A 40 -2.95 6.33 -11.54
CA ALA A 40 -2.65 6.23 -12.97
C ALA A 40 -3.89 6.22 -13.88
N PRO A 41 -4.98 5.47 -13.60
CA PRO A 41 -6.20 5.51 -14.41
C PRO A 41 -6.85 6.90 -14.43
N LEU A 42 -6.93 7.56 -13.27
CA LEU A 42 -7.52 8.91 -13.16
C LEU A 42 -6.69 9.95 -13.93
N MET A 43 -5.37 9.85 -13.82
CA MET A 43 -4.45 10.69 -14.60
C MET A 43 -4.59 10.43 -16.09
N SER A 44 -4.58 9.17 -16.53
CA SER A 44 -4.66 8.82 -17.95
C SER A 44 -5.98 9.26 -18.57
N ALA A 45 -7.10 9.02 -17.90
CA ALA A 45 -8.42 9.49 -18.35
C ALA A 45 -8.47 11.02 -18.47
N PHE A 46 -7.92 11.76 -17.50
CA PHE A 46 -7.87 13.20 -17.54
C PHE A 46 -7.00 13.75 -18.68
N VAL A 47 -5.81 13.16 -18.88
CA VAL A 47 -4.90 13.54 -19.97
C VAL A 47 -5.53 13.24 -21.34
N MET A 48 -6.14 12.06 -21.50
CA MET A 48 -6.85 11.71 -22.74
C MET A 48 -8.02 12.64 -23.02
N TYR A 49 -8.78 13.01 -21.98
CA TYR A 49 -9.84 14.01 -22.11
C TYR A 49 -9.31 15.35 -22.61
N LEU A 50 -8.21 15.86 -22.05
CA LEU A 50 -7.58 17.12 -22.49
C LEU A 50 -7.09 17.02 -23.94
N LEU A 51 -6.44 15.92 -24.31
CA LEU A 51 -5.96 15.69 -25.69
C LEU A 51 -7.12 15.64 -26.67
N SER A 52 -8.19 14.92 -26.34
CA SER A 52 -9.40 14.84 -27.16
C SER A 52 -10.07 16.21 -27.31
N PHE A 53 -10.22 16.95 -26.21
CA PHE A 53 -10.81 18.28 -26.23
C PHE A 53 -10.00 19.26 -27.10
N THR A 54 -8.68 19.30 -26.92
CA THR A 54 -7.80 20.16 -27.75
C THR A 54 -7.80 19.71 -29.22
N GLY A 55 -7.81 18.40 -29.49
CA GLY A 55 -7.90 17.85 -30.82
C GLY A 55 -9.18 18.24 -31.53
N VAL A 56 -10.34 18.13 -30.86
CA VAL A 56 -11.64 18.62 -31.39
C VAL A 56 -11.61 20.09 -31.67
N TRP A 57 -11.09 20.89 -30.74
CA TRP A 57 -11.03 22.37 -30.90
C TRP A 57 -10.16 22.78 -32.08
N VAL A 58 -8.97 22.18 -32.23
CA VAL A 58 -8.07 22.45 -33.36
C VAL A 58 -8.70 22.00 -34.68
N SER A 59 -9.34 20.81 -34.72
CA SER A 59 -10.03 20.31 -35.91
C SER A 59 -11.18 21.19 -36.35
N LEU A 60 -12.00 21.67 -35.41
CA LEU A 60 -13.09 22.63 -35.71
C LEU A 60 -12.55 23.96 -36.24
N ARG A 61 -11.46 24.47 -35.68
CA ARG A 61 -10.82 25.70 -36.17
C ARG A 61 -10.33 25.53 -37.60
N LYS A 62 -9.62 24.45 -37.90
CA LYS A 62 -9.11 24.11 -39.24
C LYS A 62 -10.22 23.87 -40.24
N LEU A 63 -11.29 23.22 -39.82
CA LEU A 63 -12.48 23.01 -40.65
C LEU A 63 -13.11 24.35 -41.04
N ARG A 64 -13.27 25.30 -40.07
CA ARG A 64 -13.80 26.63 -40.32
C ARG A 64 -12.91 27.44 -41.29
N GLU A 65 -11.57 27.38 -41.12
CA GLU A 65 -10.60 27.99 -42.03
C GLU A 65 -10.68 27.40 -43.44
N ALA A 66 -10.84 26.08 -43.56
CA ALA A 66 -10.96 25.37 -44.85
C ALA A 66 -12.23 25.75 -45.62
N PHE A 67 -13.37 25.85 -44.93
CA PHE A 67 -14.61 26.35 -45.55
C PHE A 67 -14.50 27.78 -46.02
N HIS A 68 -13.86 28.66 -45.27
CA HIS A 68 -13.66 30.05 -45.65
C HIS A 68 -12.73 30.17 -46.87
N ASN A 69 -11.67 29.37 -46.93
CA ASN A 69 -10.63 29.47 -47.97
C ASN A 69 -10.82 28.51 -49.14
N ARG A 70 -11.95 27.76 -49.23
CA ARG A 70 -12.26 26.75 -50.26
C ARG A 70 -11.19 25.66 -50.40
N LYS A 71 -10.44 25.37 -49.38
CA LYS A 71 -9.38 24.31 -49.39
C LYS A 71 -9.95 22.96 -48.95
N MET A 72 -10.58 22.27 -49.90
CA MET A 72 -11.29 20.98 -49.67
C MET A 72 -10.44 19.92 -48.96
N ALA A 73 -9.16 19.77 -49.33
CA ALA A 73 -8.27 18.76 -48.70
C ALA A 73 -8.09 18.99 -47.18
N ILE A 74 -7.88 20.27 -46.77
CA ILE A 74 -7.76 20.62 -45.35
C ILE A 74 -9.08 20.35 -44.61
N GLY A 75 -10.22 20.59 -45.28
CA GLY A 75 -11.54 20.29 -44.72
C GLY A 75 -11.74 18.81 -44.41
N VAL A 76 -11.32 17.91 -45.34
CA VAL A 76 -11.42 16.47 -45.15
C VAL A 76 -10.57 15.99 -44.00
N PHE A 77 -9.31 16.44 -43.90
CA PHE A 77 -8.43 16.05 -42.78
C PHE A 77 -8.94 16.60 -41.44
N ALA A 78 -9.48 17.83 -41.40
CA ALA A 78 -10.05 18.40 -40.21
C ALA A 78 -11.33 17.64 -39.77
N PHE A 79 -12.15 17.21 -40.71
CA PHE A 79 -13.34 16.39 -40.45
C PHE A 79 -12.95 14.99 -39.92
N ALA A 80 -11.95 14.33 -40.52
CA ALA A 80 -11.42 13.06 -40.03
C ALA A 80 -10.86 13.19 -38.60
N GLY A 81 -10.12 14.26 -38.32
CA GLY A 81 -9.65 14.57 -36.97
C GLY A 81 -10.80 14.76 -35.97
N LEU A 82 -11.87 15.48 -36.39
CA LEU A 82 -13.04 15.65 -35.55
C LEU A 82 -13.73 14.31 -35.22
N CYS A 83 -13.89 13.44 -36.22
CA CYS A 83 -14.43 12.10 -36.02
C CYS A 83 -13.55 11.27 -35.06
N PHE A 84 -12.24 11.28 -35.27
CA PHE A 84 -11.29 10.53 -34.43
C PHE A 84 -11.31 10.99 -32.98
N PHE A 85 -11.15 12.28 -32.73
CA PHE A 85 -11.18 12.81 -31.38
C PHE A 85 -12.56 12.78 -30.74
N GLY A 86 -13.63 12.90 -31.57
CA GLY A 86 -15.00 12.73 -31.12
C GLY A 86 -15.29 11.31 -30.65
N THR A 87 -14.82 10.29 -31.38
CA THR A 87 -14.96 8.88 -30.96
C THR A 87 -14.17 8.60 -29.69
N LEU A 88 -12.97 9.15 -29.52
CA LEU A 88 -12.24 9.04 -28.26
C LEU A 88 -13.03 9.60 -27.08
N MET A 89 -13.68 10.76 -27.23
CA MET A 89 -14.56 11.34 -26.21
C MET A 89 -15.77 10.45 -25.88
N LEU A 90 -16.34 9.77 -26.85
CA LEU A 90 -17.49 8.87 -26.65
C LEU A 90 -17.04 7.56 -25.99
N VAL A 91 -15.86 7.07 -26.31
CA VAL A 91 -15.28 5.84 -25.70
C VAL A 91 -14.96 6.09 -24.22
N GLU A 92 -14.51 7.28 -23.84
CA GLU A 92 -14.26 7.62 -22.43
C GLU A 92 -15.53 7.63 -21.58
N ASN A 93 -16.69 7.98 -22.14
CA ASN A 93 -17.97 7.89 -21.43
C ASN A 93 -18.46 6.43 -21.22
N SER A 94 -17.86 5.48 -21.91
CA SER A 94 -18.13 4.04 -21.75
C SER A 94 -17.09 3.31 -20.91
N THR A 95 -16.15 4.03 -20.25
CA THR A 95 -15.10 3.43 -19.43
C THR A 95 -15.62 2.74 -18.17
N GLU A 96 -16.83 3.02 -17.71
CA GLU A 96 -17.47 2.19 -16.68
C GLU A 96 -17.75 0.77 -17.19
N LEU A 97 -18.08 0.60 -18.48
CA LEU A 97 -18.26 -0.72 -19.08
C LEU A 97 -16.92 -1.40 -19.38
N LEU A 98 -15.89 -0.64 -19.77
CA LEU A 98 -14.55 -1.16 -20.04
C LEU A 98 -13.77 -1.50 -18.77
N ALA A 99 -13.99 -0.79 -17.66
CA ALA A 99 -13.40 -1.14 -16.38
C ALA A 99 -13.93 -2.50 -15.87
N GLN A 100 -15.16 -2.86 -16.18
CA GLN A 100 -15.70 -4.19 -15.87
C GLN A 100 -15.26 -5.29 -16.84
N THR A 101 -14.88 -4.94 -18.09
CA THR A 101 -14.48 -5.92 -19.11
C THR A 101 -12.96 -6.08 -19.26
N VAL A 102 -12.16 -5.13 -18.79
CA VAL A 102 -10.69 -5.11 -18.97
C VAL A 102 -9.92 -5.39 -17.70
N LEU A 103 -10.58 -5.41 -16.55
CA LEU A 103 -9.98 -6.15 -15.45
C LEU A 103 -10.24 -7.64 -15.74
N PRO A 104 -9.27 -8.41 -16.25
CA PRO A 104 -9.41 -9.83 -16.19
C PRO A 104 -9.68 -10.13 -14.72
N VAL A 105 -10.80 -10.80 -14.42
CA VAL A 105 -10.91 -11.56 -13.18
C VAL A 105 -9.57 -12.26 -13.08
N ARG A 106 -8.72 -11.75 -12.20
CA ARG A 106 -7.38 -12.31 -12.03
C ARG A 106 -7.65 -13.67 -11.43
N GLU A 107 -7.78 -14.66 -12.31
CA GLU A 107 -7.75 -16.05 -11.89
C GLU A 107 -6.62 -16.12 -10.84
N PRO A 108 -6.86 -16.70 -9.66
CA PRO A 108 -5.79 -16.82 -8.69
C PRO A 108 -4.66 -17.51 -9.43
N ARG A 109 -3.58 -16.78 -9.68
CA ARG A 109 -2.39 -17.34 -10.33
C ARG A 109 -1.79 -18.36 -9.38
N MET A 110 -2.30 -19.56 -9.43
CA MET A 110 -1.82 -20.72 -8.69
C MET A 110 -0.47 -21.24 -9.19
N ALA A 111 0.16 -20.54 -10.11
CA ALA A 111 1.46 -20.93 -10.65
C ALA A 111 2.44 -19.75 -10.64
N TRP A 112 2.69 -19.20 -9.47
CA TRP A 112 3.95 -18.49 -9.28
C TRP A 112 5.04 -19.56 -9.22
N GLY A 113 5.95 -19.56 -10.20
CA GLY A 113 7.20 -20.29 -10.04
C GLY A 113 7.87 -19.88 -8.73
N LYS A 114 8.75 -20.73 -8.20
CA LYS A 114 9.53 -20.36 -7.00
C LYS A 114 10.14 -18.99 -7.20
N ASN A 115 9.81 -18.04 -6.32
CA ASN A 115 10.46 -16.74 -6.32
C ASN A 115 11.95 -16.94 -6.07
N ASN A 116 12.77 -16.33 -6.89
CA ASN A 116 14.19 -16.21 -6.56
C ASN A 116 14.30 -15.24 -5.38
N PRO A 117 14.99 -15.62 -4.30
CA PRO A 117 15.17 -14.72 -3.19
C PRO A 117 15.94 -13.47 -3.62
N VAL A 118 15.48 -12.31 -3.16
CA VAL A 118 16.16 -11.03 -3.39
C VAL A 118 17.00 -10.70 -2.16
N GLY A 119 18.31 -10.67 -2.34
CA GLY A 119 19.27 -10.42 -1.27
C GLY A 119 19.66 -11.67 -0.48
N GLU A 120 20.42 -11.46 0.58
CA GLU A 120 20.90 -12.53 1.47
C GLU A 120 20.06 -12.58 2.74
N ALA A 121 19.73 -13.79 3.17
CA ALA A 121 19.03 -14.02 4.44
C ALA A 121 19.90 -13.55 5.62
N LYS A 122 19.32 -12.75 6.51
CA LYS A 122 19.98 -12.22 7.71
C LYS A 122 19.21 -12.68 8.95
N GLY A 123 19.88 -12.65 10.09
CA GLY A 123 19.29 -13.05 11.37
C GLY A 123 20.25 -13.94 12.17
N ILE A 124 19.92 -14.23 13.42
CA ILE A 124 20.70 -15.16 14.27
C ILE A 124 20.86 -16.51 13.58
N TYR A 125 19.81 -16.96 12.91
CA TYR A 125 19.81 -18.14 12.05
C TYR A 125 19.29 -17.72 10.68
N PRO A 126 20.17 -17.41 9.72
CA PRO A 126 19.76 -16.98 8.40
C PRO A 126 18.77 -17.93 7.72
N GLY A 127 17.67 -17.40 7.20
CA GLY A 127 16.61 -18.18 6.56
C GLY A 127 15.60 -18.84 7.51
N ARG A 128 15.76 -18.74 8.83
CA ARG A 128 14.75 -19.22 9.79
C ARG A 128 13.53 -18.31 9.77
N VAL A 129 12.37 -18.90 9.53
CA VAL A 129 11.05 -18.28 9.67
C VAL A 129 10.32 -19.04 10.79
N VAL A 130 9.71 -18.29 11.70
CA VAL A 130 8.93 -18.84 12.81
C VAL A 130 7.47 -18.49 12.59
N TRP A 131 6.61 -19.46 12.78
CA TRP A 131 5.17 -19.31 12.78
C TRP A 131 4.60 -19.92 14.06
N THR A 132 3.81 -19.13 14.78
CA THR A 132 3.13 -19.58 16.01
C THR A 132 1.64 -19.42 15.84
N HIS A 133 0.85 -20.32 16.42
CA HIS A 133 -0.58 -20.35 16.29
C HIS A 133 -1.25 -20.70 17.61
N ALA A 134 -2.20 -19.91 18.04
CA ALA A 134 -3.07 -20.17 19.19
C ALA A 134 -4.52 -19.95 18.76
N PRO A 135 -5.30 -20.99 18.46
CA PRO A 135 -6.66 -20.87 17.91
C PRO A 135 -7.63 -20.08 18.80
N GLY A 136 -7.41 -20.10 20.12
CA GLY A 136 -8.24 -19.38 21.08
C GLY A 136 -7.80 -17.96 21.38
N ALA A 137 -6.73 -17.45 20.76
CA ALA A 137 -6.21 -16.12 21.04
C ALA A 137 -7.13 -14.97 20.60
N ALA A 138 -7.94 -15.20 19.57
CA ALA A 138 -8.97 -14.26 19.11
C ALA A 138 -10.20 -15.04 18.62
N THR A 139 -11.38 -14.56 19.00
CA THR A 139 -12.67 -15.20 18.69
C THR A 139 -13.68 -14.26 18.04
N TRP A 140 -13.22 -13.09 17.56
CA TRP A 140 -14.09 -12.11 16.95
C TRP A 140 -14.74 -12.60 15.66
N GLU A 141 -16.05 -12.32 15.55
CA GLU A 141 -16.84 -12.55 14.35
C GLU A 141 -17.37 -11.22 13.79
N LYS A 142 -17.56 -11.18 12.48
CA LYS A 142 -18.07 -10.01 11.78
C LYS A 142 -19.43 -9.59 12.32
N GLY A 143 -19.57 -8.30 12.67
CA GLY A 143 -20.81 -7.71 13.19
C GLY A 143 -20.88 -7.63 14.72
N ASP A 144 -19.92 -8.19 15.44
CA ASP A 144 -19.90 -8.21 16.91
C ASP A 144 -19.05 -7.10 17.56
N GLY A 145 -19.10 -5.91 17.03
CA GLY A 145 -18.28 -4.78 17.51
C GLY A 145 -16.87 -4.81 16.92
N PHE A 146 -15.89 -4.32 17.66
CA PHE A 146 -14.52 -4.17 17.12
C PHE A 146 -13.64 -5.38 17.48
N TRP A 147 -12.91 -5.86 16.49
CA TRP A 147 -12.00 -7.02 16.61
C TRP A 147 -10.93 -6.86 17.71
N PHE A 148 -10.58 -5.63 18.09
CA PHE A 148 -9.56 -5.34 19.08
C PHE A 148 -10.06 -5.22 20.52
N GLU A 149 -11.35 -5.44 20.76
CA GLU A 149 -11.92 -5.40 22.11
C GLU A 149 -11.44 -6.60 22.96
N ASP A 150 -11.22 -6.37 24.25
CA ASP A 150 -10.70 -7.39 25.18
C ASP A 150 -11.59 -8.64 25.26
N ARG A 151 -12.91 -8.49 25.08
CA ARG A 151 -13.86 -9.61 25.10
C ARG A 151 -13.61 -10.66 24.01
N TRP A 152 -12.95 -10.25 22.92
CA TRP A 152 -12.66 -11.10 21.77
C TRP A 152 -11.22 -11.61 21.74
N ASN A 153 -10.38 -11.12 22.63
CA ASN A 153 -8.95 -11.41 22.62
C ASN A 153 -8.49 -11.92 23.98
N ASN A 154 -7.66 -12.95 23.95
CA ASN A 154 -7.02 -13.48 25.14
C ASN A 154 -5.58 -12.97 25.24
N GLN A 155 -5.34 -12.07 26.21
CA GLN A 155 -4.00 -11.50 26.40
C GLN A 155 -2.96 -12.56 26.81
N ALA A 156 -3.34 -13.57 27.58
CA ALA A 156 -2.40 -14.62 27.98
C ALA A 156 -1.93 -15.47 26.77
N ASP A 157 -2.83 -15.71 25.81
CA ASP A 157 -2.46 -16.38 24.56
C ASP A 157 -1.60 -15.48 23.67
N ALA A 158 -1.83 -14.17 23.65
CA ALA A 158 -0.99 -13.21 22.94
C ALA A 158 0.43 -13.16 23.54
N ASP A 159 0.54 -13.13 24.87
CA ASP A 159 1.82 -13.19 25.59
C ASP A 159 2.54 -14.52 25.27
N TRP A 160 1.83 -15.63 25.27
CA TRP A 160 2.36 -16.96 24.92
C TRP A 160 2.84 -17.02 23.47
N LEU A 161 2.05 -16.50 22.51
CA LEU A 161 2.43 -16.44 21.08
C LEU A 161 3.75 -15.70 20.89
N LEU A 162 3.91 -14.56 21.54
CA LEU A 162 5.16 -13.80 21.47
C LEU A 162 6.33 -14.58 22.09
N ASN A 163 6.14 -15.14 23.29
CA ASN A 163 7.16 -15.92 23.98
C ASN A 163 7.63 -17.08 23.08
N GLN A 164 6.71 -17.91 22.57
CA GLN A 164 7.06 -19.03 21.69
C GLN A 164 7.77 -18.59 20.41
N SER A 165 7.36 -17.45 19.84
CA SER A 165 8.02 -16.88 18.67
C SER A 165 9.46 -16.49 18.95
N LEU A 166 9.72 -15.80 20.07
CA LEU A 166 11.06 -15.40 20.49
C LEU A 166 11.97 -16.61 20.77
N LEU A 167 11.48 -17.57 21.51
CA LEU A 167 12.23 -18.79 21.84
C LEU A 167 12.57 -19.59 20.59
N SER A 168 11.59 -19.80 19.72
CA SER A 168 11.78 -20.52 18.46
C SER A 168 12.71 -19.79 17.49
N LEU A 169 12.62 -18.45 17.41
CA LEU A 169 13.46 -17.64 16.54
C LEU A 169 14.93 -17.68 16.97
N THR A 170 15.16 -17.61 18.27
CA THR A 170 16.51 -17.54 18.85
C THR A 170 17.11 -18.89 19.19
N GLY A 171 16.29 -19.93 19.28
CA GLY A 171 16.71 -21.26 19.78
C GLY A 171 16.96 -21.30 21.30
N GLU A 172 16.58 -20.27 22.02
CA GLU A 172 16.80 -20.13 23.46
C GLU A 172 15.66 -20.77 24.27
N LYS A 173 15.91 -21.06 25.52
CA LYS A 173 14.92 -21.67 26.42
C LYS A 173 14.26 -20.67 27.38
N LYS A 174 14.77 -19.47 27.47
CA LYS A 174 14.29 -18.41 28.36
C LYS A 174 14.21 -17.10 27.60
N GLU A 175 13.13 -16.38 27.79
CA GLU A 175 12.82 -15.13 27.10
C GLU A 175 13.89 -14.06 27.32
N LYS A 176 14.37 -13.90 28.55
CA LYS A 176 15.48 -12.99 28.88
C LYS A 176 16.75 -13.31 28.08
N VAL A 177 17.04 -14.60 27.86
CA VAL A 177 18.22 -15.01 27.07
C VAL A 177 17.97 -14.76 25.58
N ALA A 178 16.75 -15.00 25.12
CA ALA A 178 16.35 -14.72 23.74
C ALA A 178 16.52 -13.25 23.38
N TRP A 179 16.04 -12.31 24.22
CA TRP A 179 16.26 -10.87 24.04
C TRP A 179 17.75 -10.52 24.04
N LYS A 180 18.50 -11.06 24.99
CA LYS A 180 19.95 -10.84 25.02
C LYS A 180 20.64 -11.28 23.71
N SER A 181 20.28 -12.42 23.18
CA SER A 181 20.81 -12.96 21.92
C SER A 181 20.45 -12.07 20.73
N LEU A 182 19.22 -11.55 20.67
CA LEU A 182 18.78 -10.62 19.63
C LEU A 182 19.54 -9.30 19.68
N PHE A 183 19.68 -8.69 20.84
CA PHE A 183 20.42 -7.43 21.01
C PHE A 183 21.92 -7.62 20.71
N LEU A 184 22.48 -8.73 21.11
CA LEU A 184 23.88 -9.06 20.83
C LEU A 184 24.12 -9.21 19.33
N TYR A 185 23.25 -9.94 18.66
CA TYR A 185 23.31 -10.09 17.20
C TYR A 185 23.19 -8.72 16.50
N PHE A 186 22.19 -7.93 16.86
CA PHE A 186 21.96 -6.59 16.28
C PHE A 186 23.22 -5.71 16.44
N ASN A 187 23.77 -5.63 17.66
CA ASN A 187 24.93 -4.77 17.93
C ASN A 187 26.19 -5.24 17.19
N GLN A 188 26.40 -6.55 17.06
CA GLN A 188 27.48 -7.09 16.24
C GLN A 188 27.36 -6.70 14.78
N GLN A 189 26.17 -6.86 14.19
CA GLN A 189 25.93 -6.55 12.78
C GLN A 189 26.08 -5.05 12.47
N HIS A 190 25.92 -4.18 13.48
CA HIS A 190 26.07 -2.73 13.32
C HIS A 190 27.41 -2.19 13.84
N GLY A 191 28.42 -3.05 14.01
CA GLY A 191 29.76 -2.64 14.43
C GLY A 191 29.85 -2.11 15.87
N ARG A 192 28.82 -2.37 16.70
CA ARG A 192 28.77 -1.92 18.10
C ARG A 192 29.40 -2.91 19.09
N GLY A 193 30.03 -3.96 18.59
CA GLY A 193 30.69 -5.02 19.38
C GLY A 193 29.74 -6.06 19.93
N LYS A 194 30.30 -7.05 20.65
CA LYS A 194 29.57 -8.15 21.27
C LYS A 194 28.90 -7.71 22.58
N ARG A 195 27.81 -6.99 22.52
CA ARG A 195 27.08 -6.50 23.70
C ARG A 195 25.58 -6.60 23.51
N GLY A 196 24.87 -6.87 24.60
CA GLY A 196 23.41 -6.81 24.66
C GLY A 196 22.89 -5.37 24.72
N TYR A 197 21.63 -5.19 25.09
CA TYR A 197 21.04 -3.88 25.37
C TYR A 197 21.84 -3.11 26.43
N LYS A 198 22.10 -1.84 26.20
CA LYS A 198 22.73 -0.93 27.16
C LYS A 198 21.73 0.12 27.62
N LYS A 199 21.64 0.32 28.93
CA LYS A 199 20.76 1.36 29.52
C LYS A 199 21.01 2.72 28.84
N GLY A 200 19.93 3.37 28.42
CA GLY A 200 19.95 4.63 27.67
C GLY A 200 19.86 4.48 26.14
N GLU A 201 19.98 3.26 25.59
CA GLU A 201 19.64 3.00 24.18
C GLU A 201 18.13 3.06 24.01
N ARG A 202 17.66 3.69 22.91
CA ARG A 202 16.24 3.78 22.58
C ARG A 202 15.83 2.66 21.63
N ILE A 203 14.65 2.13 21.86
CA ILE A 203 14.00 1.13 21.00
C ILE A 203 12.81 1.80 20.33
N ALA A 204 12.80 1.84 19.00
CA ALA A 204 11.66 2.30 18.22
C ALA A 204 10.86 1.10 17.70
N ILE A 205 9.56 1.09 17.95
CA ILE A 205 8.65 0.05 17.49
C ILE A 205 7.72 0.67 16.46
N LYS A 206 7.86 0.23 15.20
CA LYS A 206 6.92 0.60 14.14
C LYS A 206 5.78 -0.40 14.09
N ILE A 207 4.58 0.02 14.38
CA ILE A 207 3.36 -0.73 14.14
C ILE A 207 2.67 -0.28 12.86
N ASN A 208 2.03 -1.22 12.17
CA ASN A 208 1.34 -0.93 10.92
C ASN A 208 -0.15 -0.71 11.17
N GLN A 209 -0.65 0.48 10.80
CA GLN A 209 -2.05 0.87 10.95
C GLN A 209 -2.60 1.46 9.64
N ASN A 210 -2.30 0.81 8.52
CA ASN A 210 -2.63 1.31 7.19
C ASN A 210 -4.11 1.15 6.82
N ASN A 211 -4.86 0.38 7.60
CA ASN A 211 -6.26 0.06 7.30
C ASN A 211 -7.25 0.91 8.11
N THR A 212 -6.81 1.99 8.75
CA THR A 212 -7.69 2.84 9.57
C THR A 212 -8.21 4.02 8.74
N PHE A 213 -9.21 3.77 7.89
CA PHE A 213 -9.82 4.79 7.03
C PHE A 213 -11.19 5.28 7.52
N SER A 214 -11.87 4.51 8.36
CA SER A 214 -13.20 4.83 8.88
C SER A 214 -13.38 4.29 10.30
N HIS A 215 -14.06 5.06 11.16
CA HIS A 215 -14.45 4.61 12.48
C HIS A 215 -15.62 3.62 12.45
N GLU A 216 -16.34 3.57 11.33
CA GLU A 216 -17.52 2.71 11.15
C GLU A 216 -17.17 1.32 10.61
N ASP A 217 -15.94 1.15 10.09
CA ASP A 217 -15.49 -0.10 9.49
C ASP A 217 -14.70 -0.94 10.51
N CYS A 218 -15.42 -1.79 11.23
CA CYS A 218 -14.84 -2.72 12.20
C CYS A 218 -14.09 -3.92 11.56
N GLU A 219 -14.16 -4.05 10.24
CA GLU A 219 -13.52 -5.17 9.51
C GLU A 219 -12.06 -4.88 9.15
N GLN A 220 -11.60 -3.66 9.33
CA GLN A 220 -10.23 -3.26 9.01
C GLN A 220 -9.25 -3.74 10.08
N LEU A 221 -8.45 -4.75 9.72
CA LEU A 221 -7.44 -5.31 10.60
C LEU A 221 -6.15 -4.48 10.55
N ASN A 222 -5.71 -4.04 11.71
CA ASN A 222 -4.43 -3.38 11.94
C ASN A 222 -3.51 -4.25 12.80
N ALA A 223 -2.36 -3.73 13.23
CA ALA A 223 -1.53 -4.39 14.22
C ALA A 223 -2.33 -4.61 15.52
N SER A 224 -2.32 -5.86 16.02
CA SER A 224 -3.06 -6.21 17.24
C SER A 224 -2.55 -5.44 18.45
N PRO A 225 -3.42 -4.75 19.22
CA PRO A 225 -3.02 -4.09 20.45
C PRO A 225 -2.56 -5.11 21.51
N HIS A 226 -3.14 -6.32 21.54
CA HIS A 226 -2.78 -7.38 22.47
C HIS A 226 -1.37 -7.94 22.20
N LEU A 227 -1.01 -8.17 20.92
CA LEU A 227 0.35 -8.54 20.55
C LEU A 227 1.34 -7.39 20.76
N THR A 228 0.92 -6.15 20.54
CA THR A 228 1.75 -4.97 20.83
C THR A 228 2.02 -4.87 22.34
N LEU A 229 1.00 -5.08 23.18
CA LEU A 229 1.15 -5.10 24.63
C LEU A 229 2.05 -6.25 25.11
N ALA A 230 1.90 -7.45 24.51
CA ALA A 230 2.78 -8.58 24.79
C ALA A 230 4.24 -8.24 24.49
N LEU A 231 4.52 -7.61 23.36
CA LEU A 231 5.86 -7.19 22.96
C LEU A 231 6.45 -6.15 23.95
N LEU A 232 5.65 -5.16 24.35
CA LEU A 232 6.08 -4.14 25.30
C LEU A 232 6.40 -4.75 26.67
N ARG A 233 5.52 -5.64 27.19
CA ARG A 233 5.75 -6.35 28.44
C ARG A 233 7.02 -7.18 28.42
N SER A 234 7.21 -7.94 27.34
CA SER A 234 8.38 -8.78 27.16
C SER A 234 9.68 -7.97 27.09
N LEU A 235 9.68 -6.85 26.34
CA LEU A 235 10.84 -5.95 26.27
C LEU A 235 11.20 -5.36 27.63
N VAL A 236 10.21 -4.93 28.40
CA VAL A 236 10.43 -4.33 29.71
C VAL A 236 10.87 -5.38 30.74
N ASN A 237 10.12 -6.46 30.86
CA ASN A 237 10.32 -7.45 31.93
C ASN A 237 11.51 -8.38 31.68
N ASP A 238 11.68 -8.81 30.44
CA ASP A 238 12.68 -9.81 30.05
C ASP A 238 13.82 -9.22 29.21
N GLY A 239 13.54 -8.26 28.35
CA GLY A 239 14.56 -7.53 27.60
C GLY A 239 15.34 -6.52 28.44
N GLY A 240 14.80 -6.12 29.61
CA GLY A 240 15.41 -5.17 30.53
C GLY A 240 15.49 -3.75 29.96
N VAL A 241 14.58 -3.42 29.04
CA VAL A 241 14.48 -2.08 28.42
C VAL A 241 13.54 -1.22 29.28
N PRO A 242 14.00 -0.11 29.85
CA PRO A 242 13.11 0.81 30.58
C PRO A 242 12.01 1.34 29.68
N GLN A 243 10.79 1.45 30.21
CA GLN A 243 9.62 1.87 29.45
C GLN A 243 9.82 3.22 28.75
N GLU A 244 10.49 4.16 29.41
CA GLU A 244 10.81 5.49 28.89
C GLU A 244 11.81 5.49 27.72
N GLN A 245 12.43 4.35 27.44
CA GLN A 245 13.33 4.18 26.30
C GLN A 245 12.65 3.51 25.09
N ILE A 246 11.35 3.20 25.19
CA ILE A 246 10.56 2.60 24.10
C ILE A 246 9.67 3.68 23.48
N THR A 247 9.66 3.76 22.15
CA THR A 247 8.92 4.78 21.38
C THR A 247 8.32 4.19 20.10
#